data_dea92be7fe7c5e0d795a7939f9046d56
#
_entry.id   dea92be7fe7c5e0d795a7939f9046d56
#
_cell.length_a   1.000
_cell.length_b   1.000
_cell.length_c   1.000
_cell.angle_alpha   90.00
_cell.angle_beta   90.00
_cell.angle_gamma   90.00
#
_symmetry.space_group_name_H-M   'P 1'
#
loop_
_entity.id
_entity.type
_entity.pdbx_description
1 polymer ?
#
loop_
_entity_poly.entity_id
_entity_poly.type
_entity_poly.pdbx_seq_one_letter_code
_entity_poly.pdbx_strand_id
1 'polypeptide(L)'
;MNWWQSILTIFLGNVVVLIPMILNGHAGAKYGIPFPVFARASFGTSGANIPAMLRAIVACGWFGIQTWIGGFAVFQMMRLWIPGLEKLPAIFPESWGLQTGPAICFLAFWLLNMYVVYLGVESIRKLLVFKAIFLPIAALALLFWAISAANGLGPILQTPSKFTNSSDFFAFFFPALTSMVG
;
A
#
# COMPACT_ATOMS: atom_id res chain seq x y z
N MET A 1 3.34 -13.10 16.90
CA MET A 1 2.65 -12.11 17.77
C MET A 1 1.30 -12.65 18.15
N ASN A 2 0.82 -12.38 19.36
CA ASN A 2 -0.60 -12.53 19.66
C ASN A 2 -1.38 -11.33 19.08
N TRP A 3 -2.71 -11.43 19.07
CA TRP A 3 -3.56 -10.39 18.48
C TRP A 3 -3.33 -8.99 19.07
N TRP A 4 -3.11 -8.90 20.39
CA TRP A 4 -2.87 -7.64 21.10
C TRP A 4 -1.53 -7.01 20.70
N GLN A 5 -0.47 -7.80 20.64
CA GLN A 5 0.84 -7.35 20.17
C GLN A 5 0.78 -6.84 18.73
N SER A 6 0.02 -7.50 17.85
CA SER A 6 -0.17 -7.08 16.46
C SER A 6 -0.90 -5.75 16.38
N ILE A 7 -2.01 -5.58 17.10
CA ILE A 7 -2.76 -4.31 17.15
C ILE A 7 -1.88 -3.18 17.68
N LEU A 8 -1.14 -3.43 18.76
CA LEU A 8 -0.26 -2.42 19.35
C LEU A 8 0.85 -2.00 18.38
N THR A 9 1.46 -2.95 17.67
CA THR A 9 2.50 -2.69 16.67
C THR A 9 1.95 -1.84 15.53
N ILE A 10 0.77 -2.20 14.98
CA ILE A 10 0.10 -1.45 13.91
C ILE A 10 -0.25 -0.03 14.39
N PHE A 11 -0.81 0.09 15.59
CA PHE A 11 -1.18 1.39 16.17
C PHE A 11 0.04 2.30 16.33
N LEU A 12 1.10 1.80 16.96
CA LEU A 12 2.34 2.56 17.16
C LEU A 12 3.01 2.94 15.83
N GLY A 13 3.05 2.02 14.86
CA GLY A 13 3.56 2.30 13.52
C GLY A 13 2.81 3.47 12.86
N ASN A 14 1.48 3.44 12.89
CA ASN A 14 0.66 4.52 12.34
C ASN A 14 0.86 5.85 13.09
N VAL A 15 1.01 5.84 14.42
CA VAL A 15 1.28 7.06 15.20
C VAL A 15 2.64 7.65 14.84
N VAL A 16 3.67 6.82 14.66
CA VAL A 16 5.00 7.28 14.24
C VAL A 16 4.96 7.90 12.84
N VAL A 17 4.24 7.28 11.90
CA VAL A 17 4.08 7.81 10.52
C VAL A 17 3.27 9.10 10.49
N LEU A 18 2.29 9.23 11.37
CA LEU A 18 1.39 10.41 11.42
C LEU A 18 2.16 11.71 11.64
N ILE A 19 3.21 11.69 12.49
CA ILE A 19 4.00 12.88 12.81
C ILE A 19 4.66 13.49 11.57
N PRO A 20 5.53 12.78 10.82
CA PRO A 20 6.13 13.33 9.61
C PRO A 20 5.09 13.62 8.51
N MET A 21 4.00 12.85 8.44
CA MET A 21 2.94 13.09 7.48
C MET A 21 2.24 14.43 7.72
N ILE A 22 1.91 14.76 8.98
CA ILE A 22 1.31 16.07 9.35
C ILE A 22 2.29 17.19 9.04
N LEU A 23 3.58 17.04 9.41
CA LEU A 23 4.59 18.07 9.18
C LEU A 23 4.80 18.33 7.68
N ASN A 24 4.91 17.28 6.87
CA ASN A 24 5.06 17.41 5.41
C ASN A 24 3.80 17.92 4.72
N GLY A 25 2.62 17.50 5.19
CA GLY A 25 1.35 17.89 4.61
C GLY A 25 0.91 19.31 4.95
N HIS A 26 1.42 19.88 6.04
CA HIS A 26 0.99 21.21 6.55
C HIS A 26 1.13 22.31 5.52
N ALA A 27 2.27 22.40 4.84
CA ALA A 27 2.53 23.44 3.84
C ALA A 27 1.57 23.33 2.64
N GLY A 28 1.31 22.11 2.16
CA GLY A 28 0.37 21.87 1.06
C GLY A 28 -1.08 22.14 1.46
N ALA A 29 -1.50 21.67 2.64
CA ALA A 29 -2.88 21.81 3.10
C ALA A 29 -3.24 23.26 3.45
N LYS A 30 -2.33 23.99 4.11
CA LYS A 30 -2.60 25.34 4.60
C LYS A 30 -2.34 26.42 3.57
N TYR A 31 -1.29 26.28 2.78
CA TYR A 31 -0.82 27.33 1.87
C TYR A 31 -0.93 26.97 0.38
N GLY A 32 -1.35 25.73 0.04
CA GLY A 32 -1.40 25.26 -1.33
C GLY A 32 -0.03 25.14 -2.01
N ILE A 33 1.06 25.03 -1.23
CA ILE A 33 2.43 25.04 -1.74
C ILE A 33 2.85 23.61 -2.09
N PRO A 34 3.22 23.32 -3.34
CA PRO A 34 3.73 21.99 -3.71
C PRO A 34 5.13 21.76 -3.13
N PHE A 35 5.48 20.49 -2.92
CA PHE A 35 6.73 20.08 -2.29
C PHE A 35 8.00 20.71 -2.93
N PRO A 36 8.16 20.78 -4.26
CA PRO A 36 9.35 21.41 -4.86
C PRO A 36 9.52 22.89 -4.51
N VAL A 37 8.41 23.62 -4.34
CA VAL A 37 8.44 25.02 -3.93
C VAL A 37 8.77 25.14 -2.44
N PHE A 38 8.17 24.29 -1.61
CA PHE A 38 8.47 24.23 -0.18
C PHE A 38 9.95 23.88 0.10
N ALA A 39 10.51 22.95 -0.66
CA ALA A 39 11.92 22.55 -0.53
C ALA A 39 12.91 23.69 -0.82
N ARG A 40 12.50 24.73 -1.57
CA ARG A 40 13.36 25.91 -1.84
C ARG A 40 13.75 26.67 -0.58
N ALA A 41 12.93 26.62 0.46
CA ALA A 41 13.23 27.29 1.72
C ALA A 41 14.49 26.70 2.40
N SER A 42 14.69 25.39 2.26
CA SER A 42 15.84 24.67 2.88
C SER A 42 17.03 24.48 1.93
N PHE A 43 16.77 24.26 0.64
CA PHE A 43 17.77 23.86 -0.36
C PHE A 43 18.09 24.95 -1.40
N GLY A 44 17.44 26.11 -1.33
CA GLY A 44 17.54 27.14 -2.36
C GLY A 44 16.82 26.75 -3.66
N THR A 45 16.82 27.65 -4.65
CA THR A 45 16.08 27.45 -5.90
C THR A 45 16.61 26.31 -6.76
N SER A 46 17.93 26.20 -6.89
CA SER A 46 18.59 25.15 -7.68
C SER A 46 18.69 23.83 -6.90
N GLY A 47 19.02 23.89 -5.61
CA GLY A 47 19.19 22.71 -4.75
C GLY A 47 17.88 21.94 -4.50
N ALA A 48 16.73 22.61 -4.56
CA ALA A 48 15.41 21.97 -4.39
C ALA A 48 15.08 20.93 -5.47
N ASN A 49 15.75 20.96 -6.61
CA ASN A 49 15.56 19.98 -7.68
C ASN A 49 16.03 18.57 -7.26
N ILE A 50 17.08 18.48 -6.43
CA ILE A 50 17.61 17.18 -5.96
C ILE A 50 16.57 16.40 -5.14
N PRO A 51 16.03 16.92 -4.02
CA PRO A 51 15.00 16.20 -3.26
C PRO A 51 13.71 16.01 -4.06
N ALA A 52 13.36 16.91 -4.99
CA ALA A 52 12.21 16.74 -5.84
C ALA A 52 12.36 15.55 -6.82
N MET A 53 13.54 15.41 -7.44
CA MET A 53 13.84 14.27 -8.32
C MET A 53 13.91 12.95 -7.55
N LEU A 54 14.58 12.93 -6.39
CA LEU A 54 14.64 11.73 -5.55
C LEU A 54 13.24 11.26 -5.15
N ARG A 55 12.39 12.19 -4.75
CA ARG A 55 10.99 11.88 -4.42
C ARG A 55 10.23 11.31 -5.62
N ALA A 56 10.45 11.86 -6.81
CA ALA A 56 9.81 11.36 -8.03
C ALA A 56 10.26 9.93 -8.35
N ILE A 57 11.55 9.62 -8.26
CA ILE A 57 12.10 8.27 -8.49
C ILE A 57 11.49 7.27 -7.49
N VAL A 58 11.48 7.62 -6.20
CA VAL A 58 10.88 6.77 -5.16
C VAL A 58 9.39 6.56 -5.42
N ALA A 59 8.66 7.61 -5.80
CA ALA A 59 7.25 7.52 -6.13
C ALA A 59 7.00 6.60 -7.34
N CYS A 60 7.85 6.64 -8.37
CA CYS A 60 7.77 5.72 -9.50
C CYS A 60 8.02 4.26 -9.08
N GLY A 61 8.98 4.02 -8.19
CA GLY A 61 9.24 2.69 -7.62
C GLY A 61 8.01 2.13 -6.88
N TRP A 62 7.44 2.92 -5.97
CA TRP A 62 6.23 2.54 -5.25
C TRP A 62 5.03 2.35 -6.17
N PHE A 63 4.87 3.21 -7.18
CA PHE A 63 3.83 3.05 -8.19
C PHE A 63 3.93 1.71 -8.93
N GLY A 64 5.14 1.31 -9.31
CA GLY A 64 5.40 0.02 -9.95
C GLY A 64 5.02 -1.16 -9.05
N ILE A 65 5.47 -1.16 -7.80
CA ILE A 65 5.16 -2.21 -6.81
C ILE A 65 3.65 -2.31 -6.56
N GLN A 66 2.99 -1.19 -6.30
CA GLN A 66 1.54 -1.17 -6.03
C GLN A 66 0.71 -1.59 -7.25
N THR A 67 1.14 -1.19 -8.44
CA THR A 67 0.48 -1.59 -9.69
C THR A 67 0.63 -3.08 -9.93
N TRP A 68 1.80 -3.66 -9.63
CA TRP A 68 2.02 -5.11 -9.70
C TRP A 68 1.11 -5.87 -8.73
N ILE A 69 1.07 -5.45 -7.46
CA ILE A 69 0.20 -6.06 -6.43
C ILE A 69 -1.27 -5.96 -6.84
N GLY A 70 -1.70 -4.79 -7.32
CA GLY A 70 -3.07 -4.56 -7.79
C GLY A 70 -3.43 -5.42 -9.00
N GLY A 71 -2.54 -5.49 -9.99
CA GLY A 71 -2.71 -6.35 -11.17
C GLY A 71 -2.77 -7.83 -10.80
N PHE A 72 -1.93 -8.27 -9.85
CA PHE A 72 -1.96 -9.65 -9.35
C PHE A 72 -3.26 -9.95 -8.59
N ALA A 73 -3.78 -9.02 -7.79
CA ALA A 73 -5.07 -9.16 -7.13
C ALA A 73 -6.22 -9.30 -8.15
N VAL A 74 -6.22 -8.49 -9.20
CA VAL A 74 -7.17 -8.60 -10.32
C VAL A 74 -7.06 -9.97 -10.99
N PHE A 75 -5.85 -10.46 -11.24
CA PHE A 75 -5.63 -11.80 -11.79
C PHE A 75 -6.23 -12.89 -10.89
N GLN A 76 -6.01 -12.82 -9.57
CA GLN A 76 -6.55 -13.79 -8.62
C GLN A 76 -8.09 -13.81 -8.60
N MET A 77 -8.73 -12.67 -8.80
CA MET A 77 -10.18 -12.59 -8.95
C MET A 77 -10.65 -13.14 -10.30
N MET A 78 -9.98 -12.76 -11.38
CA MET A 78 -10.37 -13.15 -12.74
C MET A 78 -10.21 -14.64 -13.01
N ARG A 79 -9.21 -15.30 -12.42
CA ARG A 79 -9.02 -16.74 -12.59
C ARG A 79 -10.18 -17.58 -12.06
N LEU A 80 -10.94 -17.05 -11.08
CA LEU A 80 -12.14 -17.72 -10.55
C LEU A 80 -13.28 -17.73 -11.57
N TRP A 81 -13.33 -16.70 -12.45
CA TRP A 81 -14.36 -16.53 -13.47
C TRP A 81 -13.91 -17.08 -14.82
N ILE A 82 -12.62 -17.03 -15.11
CA ILE A 82 -12.02 -17.46 -16.37
C ILE A 82 -10.86 -18.44 -16.09
N PRO A 83 -11.14 -19.75 -15.89
CA PRO A 83 -10.12 -20.74 -15.57
C PRO A 83 -9.03 -20.90 -16.65
N GLY A 84 -9.33 -20.47 -17.90
CA GLY A 84 -8.36 -20.48 -19.02
C GLY A 84 -7.23 -19.46 -18.89
N LEU A 85 -7.34 -18.47 -18.01
CA LEU A 85 -6.35 -17.41 -17.86
C LEU A 85 -5.01 -17.93 -17.29
N GLU A 86 -5.04 -19.02 -16.52
CA GLU A 86 -3.83 -19.68 -16.00
C GLU A 86 -3.10 -20.53 -17.06
N LYS A 87 -3.83 -20.99 -18.08
CA LYS A 87 -3.32 -21.90 -19.12
C LYS A 87 -2.83 -21.18 -20.35
N LEU A 88 -2.73 -19.86 -20.32
CA LEU A 88 -2.21 -19.09 -21.45
C LEU A 88 -0.75 -19.48 -21.74
N PRO A 89 -0.37 -19.62 -23.03
CA PRO A 89 0.99 -19.92 -23.39
C PRO A 89 1.94 -18.83 -22.88
N ALA A 90 3.13 -19.25 -22.45
CA ALA A 90 4.16 -18.33 -22.00
C ALA A 90 4.62 -17.45 -23.16
N ILE A 91 4.34 -16.15 -23.11
CA ILE A 91 4.80 -15.14 -24.07
C ILE A 91 6.18 -14.62 -23.65
N PHE A 92 6.48 -14.66 -22.33
CA PHE A 92 7.74 -14.17 -21.77
C PHE A 92 8.72 -15.32 -21.54
N PRO A 93 10.04 -15.06 -21.66
CA PRO A 93 11.07 -16.06 -21.32
C PRO A 93 10.91 -16.52 -19.86
N GLU A 94 11.11 -17.81 -19.61
CA GLU A 94 11.01 -18.39 -18.24
C GLU A 94 11.98 -17.72 -17.25
N SER A 95 13.10 -17.20 -17.76
CA SER A 95 14.09 -16.45 -16.96
C SER A 95 13.54 -15.20 -16.28
N TRP A 96 12.44 -14.65 -16.77
CA TRP A 96 11.81 -13.46 -16.19
C TRP A 96 10.82 -13.80 -15.09
N GLY A 97 10.45 -15.06 -14.92
CA GLY A 97 9.47 -15.50 -13.94
C GLY A 97 8.06 -14.91 -14.13
N LEU A 98 7.78 -14.33 -15.29
CA LEU A 98 6.54 -13.64 -15.62
C LEU A 98 5.60 -14.59 -16.38
N GLN A 99 4.48 -14.91 -15.74
CA GLN A 99 3.39 -15.64 -16.41
C GLN A 99 2.51 -14.67 -17.21
N THR A 100 2.01 -15.12 -18.34
CA THR A 100 1.21 -14.31 -19.28
C THR A 100 -0.08 -13.77 -18.65
N GLY A 101 -0.80 -14.58 -17.87
CA GLY A 101 -2.02 -14.17 -17.20
C GLY A 101 -1.85 -12.99 -16.24
N PRO A 102 -0.97 -13.09 -15.24
CA PRO A 102 -0.64 -11.95 -14.35
C PRO A 102 -0.13 -10.72 -15.09
N ALA A 103 0.68 -10.89 -16.16
CA ALA A 103 1.22 -9.78 -16.93
C ALA A 103 0.13 -8.99 -17.67
N ILE A 104 -0.86 -9.67 -18.26
CA ILE A 104 -2.01 -9.01 -18.92
C ILE A 104 -2.81 -8.23 -17.88
N CYS A 105 -3.11 -8.82 -16.73
CA CYS A 105 -3.85 -8.14 -15.67
C CYS A 105 -3.07 -6.95 -15.10
N PHE A 106 -1.75 -7.07 -14.97
CA PHE A 106 -0.88 -5.95 -14.61
C PHE A 106 -0.96 -4.81 -15.62
N LEU A 107 -0.84 -5.10 -16.92
CA LEU A 107 -0.92 -4.08 -17.97
C LEU A 107 -2.29 -3.39 -18.00
N ALA A 108 -3.36 -4.17 -17.88
CA ALA A 108 -4.72 -3.61 -17.82
C ALA A 108 -4.90 -2.68 -16.60
N PHE A 109 -4.42 -3.11 -15.44
CA PHE A 109 -4.47 -2.30 -14.22
C PHE A 109 -3.57 -1.07 -14.30
N TRP A 110 -2.38 -1.20 -14.91
CA TRP A 110 -1.48 -0.08 -15.18
C TRP A 110 -2.12 0.95 -16.10
N LEU A 111 -2.73 0.52 -17.21
CA LEU A 111 -3.44 1.41 -18.13
C LEU A 111 -4.59 2.14 -17.45
N LEU A 112 -5.33 1.45 -16.58
CA LEU A 112 -6.40 2.07 -15.78
C LEU A 112 -5.83 3.18 -14.88
N ASN A 113 -4.72 2.92 -14.18
CA ASN A 113 -4.07 3.92 -13.35
C ASN A 113 -3.54 5.11 -14.18
N MET A 114 -2.93 4.84 -15.35
CA MET A 114 -2.48 5.90 -16.27
C MET A 114 -3.65 6.76 -16.75
N TYR A 115 -4.79 6.13 -17.07
CA TYR A 115 -5.99 6.85 -17.44
C TYR A 115 -6.49 7.77 -16.34
N VAL A 116 -6.51 7.32 -15.08
CA VAL A 116 -6.89 8.15 -13.93
C VAL A 116 -5.94 9.32 -13.75
N VAL A 117 -4.63 9.10 -13.92
CA VAL A 117 -3.62 10.18 -13.87
C VAL A 117 -3.83 11.18 -15.01
N TYR A 118 -4.13 10.70 -16.22
CA TYR A 118 -4.43 11.57 -17.37
C TYR A 118 -5.66 12.45 -17.16
N LEU A 119 -6.69 11.96 -16.47
CA LEU A 119 -7.87 12.73 -16.10
C LEU A 119 -7.58 13.87 -15.11
N GLY A 120 -6.38 13.89 -14.51
CA GLY A 120 -5.88 14.96 -13.68
C GLY A 120 -6.23 14.86 -12.19
N VAL A 121 -5.78 15.87 -11.45
CA VAL A 121 -5.80 15.91 -9.97
C VAL A 121 -7.21 15.79 -9.38
N GLU A 122 -8.22 16.34 -10.07
CA GLU A 122 -9.60 16.30 -9.59
C GLU A 122 -10.17 14.88 -9.58
N SER A 123 -9.82 14.05 -10.56
CA SER A 123 -10.20 12.65 -10.60
C SER A 123 -9.51 11.85 -9.50
N ILE A 124 -8.24 12.13 -9.25
CA ILE A 124 -7.49 11.54 -8.14
C ILE A 124 -8.14 11.90 -6.80
N ARG A 125 -8.51 13.17 -6.61
CA ARG A 125 -9.21 13.64 -5.39
C ARG A 125 -10.52 12.88 -5.16
N LYS A 126 -11.36 12.75 -6.19
CA LYS A 126 -12.63 12.01 -6.11
C LYS A 126 -12.40 10.53 -5.77
N LEU A 127 -11.38 9.91 -6.38
CA LEU A 127 -11.01 8.53 -6.09
C LEU A 127 -10.53 8.36 -4.63
N LEU A 128 -9.76 9.30 -4.10
CA LEU A 128 -9.29 9.28 -2.72
C LEU A 128 -10.45 9.42 -1.72
N VAL A 129 -11.41 10.33 -1.99
CA VAL A 129 -12.62 10.47 -1.16
C VAL A 129 -13.45 9.19 -1.18
N PHE A 130 -13.65 8.60 -2.36
CA PHE A 130 -14.34 7.32 -2.49
C PHE A 130 -13.64 6.22 -1.67
N LYS A 131 -12.31 6.09 -1.80
CA LYS A 131 -11.51 5.14 -1.03
C LYS A 131 -11.62 5.36 0.48
N ALA A 132 -11.62 6.61 0.94
CA ALA A 132 -11.71 6.94 2.35
C ALA A 132 -13.01 6.45 3.00
N ILE A 133 -14.10 6.35 2.23
CA ILE A 133 -15.38 5.82 2.70
C ILE A 133 -15.44 4.30 2.46
N PHE A 134 -15.06 3.85 1.28
CA PHE A 134 -15.20 2.45 0.87
C PHE A 134 -14.31 1.50 1.69
N LEU A 135 -13.04 1.87 1.94
CA LEU A 135 -12.09 0.99 2.62
C LEU A 135 -12.49 0.64 4.07
N PRO A 136 -12.93 1.59 4.92
CA PRO A 136 -13.42 1.25 6.25
C PRO A 136 -14.65 0.34 6.21
N ILE A 137 -15.58 0.60 5.31
CA ILE A 137 -16.80 -0.23 5.16
C ILE A 137 -16.42 -1.64 4.72
N ALA A 138 -15.56 -1.79 3.72
CA ALA A 138 -15.09 -3.09 3.23
C ALA A 138 -14.28 -3.83 4.32
N ALA A 139 -13.44 -3.14 5.07
CA ALA A 139 -12.68 -3.72 6.17
C ALA A 139 -13.60 -4.23 7.29
N LEU A 140 -14.62 -3.47 7.67
CA LEU A 140 -15.61 -3.90 8.67
C LEU A 140 -16.46 -5.08 8.16
N ALA A 141 -16.86 -5.07 6.89
CA ALA A 141 -17.59 -6.17 6.29
C ALA A 141 -16.75 -7.47 6.28
N LEU A 142 -15.46 -7.37 5.91
CA LEU A 142 -14.54 -8.51 5.95
C LEU A 142 -14.31 -9.00 7.39
N LEU A 143 -14.16 -8.09 8.35
CA LEU A 143 -14.03 -8.44 9.76
C LEU A 143 -15.26 -9.18 10.26
N PHE A 144 -16.45 -8.67 9.96
CA PHE A 144 -17.71 -9.33 10.33
C PHE A 144 -17.85 -10.71 9.69
N TRP A 145 -17.53 -10.81 8.40
CA TRP A 145 -17.52 -12.09 7.70
C TRP A 145 -16.52 -13.08 8.34
N ALA A 146 -15.31 -12.63 8.65
CA ALA A 146 -14.28 -13.49 9.26
C ALA A 146 -14.69 -13.98 10.65
N ILE A 147 -15.31 -13.12 11.48
CA ILE A 147 -15.84 -13.49 12.79
C ILE A 147 -16.97 -14.51 12.65
N SER A 148 -17.87 -14.31 11.69
CA SER A 148 -18.98 -15.22 11.42
C SER A 148 -18.49 -16.58 10.91
N ALA A 149 -17.51 -16.59 9.99
CA ALA A 149 -16.92 -17.81 9.44
C ALA A 149 -16.11 -18.61 10.49
N ALA A 150 -15.49 -17.93 11.45
CA ALA A 150 -14.73 -18.54 12.54
C ALA A 150 -15.60 -18.98 13.74
N ASN A 151 -16.93 -18.82 13.67
CA ASN A 151 -17.85 -19.07 14.79
C ASN A 151 -17.48 -18.30 16.06
N GLY A 152 -16.99 -17.07 15.91
CA GLY A 152 -16.64 -16.16 16.98
C GLY A 152 -15.17 -15.73 17.02
N LEU A 153 -14.85 -14.86 17.97
CA LEU A 153 -13.50 -14.32 18.18
C LEU A 153 -12.57 -15.25 18.95
N GLY A 154 -13.09 -16.35 19.53
CA GLY A 154 -12.37 -17.23 20.45
C GLY A 154 -11.04 -17.76 19.91
N PRO A 155 -10.97 -18.40 18.74
CA PRO A 155 -9.72 -18.97 18.22
C PRO A 155 -8.61 -17.93 17.98
N ILE A 156 -8.98 -16.73 17.53
CA ILE A 156 -8.03 -15.66 17.23
C ILE A 156 -7.48 -15.03 18.51
N LEU A 157 -8.36 -14.79 19.49
CA LEU A 157 -7.99 -14.17 20.78
C LEU A 157 -7.18 -15.10 21.68
N GLN A 158 -7.37 -16.42 21.54
CA GLN A 158 -6.68 -17.42 22.36
C GLN A 158 -5.32 -17.84 21.79
N THR A 159 -4.95 -17.40 20.58
CA THR A 159 -3.65 -17.74 20.00
C THR A 159 -2.52 -17.15 20.84
N PRO A 160 -1.66 -17.99 21.47
CA PRO A 160 -0.57 -17.51 22.32
C PRO A 160 0.50 -16.80 21.47
N SER A 161 1.27 -15.94 22.11
CA SER A 161 2.44 -15.34 21.48
C SER A 161 3.47 -16.44 21.16
N LYS A 162 4.05 -16.40 19.95
CA LYS A 162 5.16 -17.29 19.57
C LYS A 162 6.52 -16.80 20.10
N PHE A 163 6.57 -15.63 20.69
CA PHE A 163 7.79 -15.09 21.27
C PHE A 163 7.94 -15.58 22.72
N THR A 164 9.04 -16.23 22.99
CA THR A 164 9.39 -16.73 24.32
C THR A 164 10.15 -15.68 25.13
N ASN A 165 10.93 -14.83 24.45
CA ASN A 165 11.75 -13.79 25.06
C ASN A 165 11.36 -12.41 24.55
N SER A 166 11.60 -11.39 25.39
CA SER A 166 11.39 -9.99 25.00
C SER A 166 12.30 -9.55 23.86
N SER A 167 13.54 -10.10 23.78
CA SER A 167 14.48 -9.77 22.69
C SER A 167 13.95 -10.22 21.33
N ASP A 168 13.34 -11.40 21.24
CA ASP A 168 12.77 -11.95 20.02
C ASP A 168 11.56 -11.11 19.56
N PHE A 169 10.76 -10.62 20.51
CA PHE A 169 9.68 -9.71 20.23
C PHE A 169 10.20 -8.40 19.62
N PHE A 170 11.20 -7.76 20.22
CA PHE A 170 11.74 -6.51 19.71
C PHE A 170 12.49 -6.68 18.39
N ALA A 171 13.18 -7.80 18.18
CA ALA A 171 13.82 -8.13 16.91
C ALA A 171 12.83 -8.21 15.75
N PHE A 172 11.58 -8.59 16.02
CA PHE A 172 10.51 -8.59 15.01
C PHE A 172 9.73 -7.26 14.99
N PHE A 173 9.52 -6.63 16.15
CA PHE A 173 8.75 -5.41 16.32
C PHE A 173 9.34 -4.23 15.52
N PHE A 174 10.66 -4.00 15.63
CA PHE A 174 11.29 -2.88 14.92
C PHE A 174 11.22 -3.01 13.39
N PRO A 175 11.56 -4.15 12.76
CA PRO A 175 11.34 -4.34 11.33
C PRO A 175 9.87 -4.18 10.90
N ALA A 176 8.93 -4.70 11.70
CA ALA A 176 7.51 -4.54 11.42
C ALA A 176 7.05 -3.08 11.50
N LEU A 177 7.57 -2.32 12.46
CA LEU A 177 7.29 -0.90 12.60
C LEU A 177 7.92 -0.10 11.45
N THR A 178 9.17 -0.39 11.07
CA THR A 178 9.84 0.27 9.94
C THR A 178 9.16 -0.03 8.60
N SER A 179 8.63 -1.24 8.41
CA SER A 179 7.89 -1.59 7.19
C SER A 179 6.58 -0.81 6.99
N MET A 180 6.07 -0.19 8.06
CA MET A 180 4.89 0.69 7.97
C MET A 180 5.28 2.15 7.65
N VAL A 181 6.54 2.52 7.89
CA VAL A 181 7.05 3.88 7.65
C VAL A 181 7.53 4.03 6.20
N GLY A 182 8.03 2.96 5.61
CA GLY A 182 8.60 2.92 4.26
C GLY A 182 7.61 2.53 3.23
#